data_b4c0ac52015657811473e40e289dce57
#
_entry.id   b4c0ac52015657811473e40e289dce57
#
_cell.length_a   1.000
_cell.length_b   1.000
_cell.length_c   1.000
_cell.angle_alpha   90.00
_cell.angle_beta   90.00
_cell.angle_gamma   90.00
#
_symmetry.space_group_name_H-M   'P 1'
#
loop_
_entity.id
_entity.type
_entity.pdbx_description
1 polymer ?
#
loop_
_entity_poly.entity_id
_entity_poly.type
_entity_poly.pdbx_seq_one_letter_code
_entity_poly.pdbx_strand_id
1 'polypeptide(L)'
;MVPEEQIRDALREVQLSHLVENLAEGLSTEIGEKGTCLSGGEKQRLALARLWFQTPELVILDEATSAMDNLTEANVMKSIMSKLKDKTVIAIAHRLNSISGFDRIILFREGKIVGQGTFEELLRTDSYFMDLYHASVQ
;
A
#
# COMPACT_ATOMS: atom_id res chain seq x y z
N MET A 1 -5.70 5.95 -25.29
CA MET A 1 -4.74 4.87 -24.94
C MET A 1 -3.66 5.47 -24.06
N VAL A 2 -3.28 4.82 -22.98
CA VAL A 2 -2.22 5.30 -22.09
C VAL A 2 -0.87 5.05 -22.76
N PRO A 3 0.03 6.07 -22.85
CA PRO A 3 1.37 5.87 -23.39
C PRO A 3 2.18 4.84 -22.61
N GLU A 4 2.99 4.04 -23.30
CA GLU A 4 3.80 2.98 -22.67
C GLU A 4 4.74 3.52 -21.59
N GLU A 5 5.32 4.69 -21.81
CA GLU A 5 6.20 5.36 -20.85
C GLU A 5 5.49 5.59 -19.51
N GLN A 6 4.25 6.07 -19.53
CA GLN A 6 3.46 6.27 -18.31
C GLN A 6 3.15 4.95 -17.59
N ILE A 7 2.95 3.87 -18.34
CA ILE A 7 2.76 2.53 -17.76
C ILE A 7 4.04 2.09 -17.05
N ARG A 8 5.20 2.27 -17.69
CA ARG A 8 6.50 1.94 -17.10
C ARG A 8 6.80 2.77 -15.85
N ASP A 9 6.46 4.05 -15.85
CA ASP A 9 6.61 4.91 -14.69
C ASP A 9 5.75 4.45 -13.51
N ALA A 10 4.48 4.15 -13.75
CA ALA A 10 3.59 3.62 -12.72
C ALA A 10 4.10 2.29 -12.15
N LEU A 11 4.62 1.39 -12.99
CA LEU A 11 5.20 0.13 -12.55
C LEU A 11 6.50 0.32 -11.75
N ARG A 12 7.29 1.33 -12.07
CA ARG A 12 8.49 1.69 -11.31
C ARG A 12 8.13 2.15 -9.91
N GLU A 13 7.12 3.00 -9.78
CA GLU A 13 6.64 3.52 -8.49
C GLU A 13 6.16 2.42 -7.54
N VAL A 14 5.62 1.34 -8.07
CA VAL A 14 5.20 0.16 -7.28
C VAL A 14 6.24 -0.97 -7.29
N GLN A 15 7.47 -0.70 -7.74
CA GLN A 15 8.59 -1.65 -7.76
C GLN A 15 8.34 -2.93 -8.59
N LEU A 16 7.72 -2.78 -9.74
CA LEU A 16 7.48 -3.89 -10.70
C LEU A 16 8.34 -3.80 -11.97
N SER A 17 9.24 -2.83 -12.12
CA SER A 17 10.07 -2.69 -13.31
C SER A 17 10.87 -3.95 -13.62
N HIS A 18 11.57 -4.48 -12.62
CA HIS A 18 12.40 -5.68 -12.78
C HIS A 18 11.56 -6.92 -13.17
N LEU A 19 10.35 -7.04 -12.64
CA LEU A 19 9.44 -8.12 -13.05
C LEU A 19 9.17 -8.04 -14.56
N VAL A 20 8.74 -6.87 -15.05
CA VAL A 20 8.38 -6.67 -16.46
C VAL A 20 9.56 -6.86 -17.39
N GLU A 21 10.76 -6.42 -17.00
CA GLU A 21 12.01 -6.60 -17.77
C GLU A 21 12.38 -8.08 -17.94
N ASN A 22 12.00 -8.93 -17.00
CA ASN A 22 12.27 -10.38 -17.05
C ASN A 22 11.17 -11.21 -17.73
N LEU A 23 10.04 -10.60 -18.09
CA LEU A 23 8.99 -11.27 -18.85
C LEU A 23 9.33 -11.32 -20.35
N ALA A 24 9.11 -12.46 -20.96
CA ALA A 24 9.46 -12.69 -22.36
C ALA A 24 8.82 -11.69 -23.33
N GLU A 25 7.58 -11.29 -23.07
CA GLU A 25 6.81 -10.34 -23.88
C GLU A 25 6.64 -8.97 -23.20
N GLY A 26 7.40 -8.72 -22.10
CA GLY A 26 7.38 -7.46 -21.35
C GLY A 26 5.96 -7.06 -20.94
N LEU A 27 5.54 -5.85 -21.32
CA LEU A 27 4.19 -5.33 -21.01
C LEU A 27 3.07 -6.06 -21.76
N SER A 28 3.37 -6.80 -22.81
CA SER A 28 2.39 -7.57 -23.57
C SER A 28 2.15 -8.98 -23.01
N THR A 29 2.88 -9.33 -21.94
CA THR A 29 2.75 -10.65 -21.31
C THR A 29 1.34 -10.84 -20.74
N GLU A 30 0.69 -11.93 -21.15
CA GLU A 30 -0.59 -12.33 -20.59
C GLU A 30 -0.39 -12.85 -19.17
N ILE A 31 -1.14 -12.30 -18.20
CA ILE A 31 -1.10 -12.68 -16.78
C ILE A 31 -2.44 -13.28 -16.35
N GLY A 32 -2.40 -14.25 -15.45
CA GLY A 32 -3.59 -14.92 -14.93
C GLY A 32 -3.51 -16.44 -15.05
N GLU A 33 -4.66 -17.11 -15.02
CA GLU A 33 -4.73 -18.59 -15.02
C GLU A 33 -4.15 -19.24 -16.29
N LYS A 34 -4.24 -18.54 -17.44
CA LYS A 34 -3.74 -19.02 -18.73
C LYS A 34 -2.38 -18.45 -19.14
N GLY A 35 -1.85 -17.54 -18.33
CA GLY A 35 -0.59 -16.85 -18.60
C GLY A 35 0.40 -16.97 -17.41
N THR A 36 1.27 -15.97 -17.30
CA THR A 36 2.25 -15.91 -16.20
C THR A 36 1.56 -15.68 -14.86
N CYS A 37 1.86 -16.54 -13.87
CA CYS A 37 1.35 -16.39 -12.52
C CYS A 37 2.18 -15.36 -11.74
N LEU A 38 1.52 -14.35 -11.19
CA LEU A 38 2.11 -13.38 -10.28
C LEU A 38 1.99 -13.87 -8.82
N SER A 39 2.98 -13.55 -8.00
CA SER A 39 2.89 -13.70 -6.54
C SER A 39 1.80 -12.79 -5.96
N GLY A 40 1.40 -13.03 -4.71
CA GLY A 40 0.41 -12.19 -4.02
C GLY A 40 0.86 -10.72 -3.93
N GLY A 41 2.11 -10.48 -3.57
CA GLY A 41 2.69 -9.13 -3.51
C GLY A 41 2.77 -8.43 -4.86
N GLU A 42 3.12 -9.16 -5.93
CA GLU A 42 3.12 -8.64 -7.30
C GLU A 42 1.71 -8.27 -7.78
N LYS A 43 0.71 -9.09 -7.48
CA LYS A 43 -0.70 -8.79 -7.76
C LYS A 43 -1.17 -7.54 -7.04
N GLN A 44 -0.84 -7.40 -5.74
CA GLN A 44 -1.17 -6.20 -4.96
C GLN A 44 -0.50 -4.96 -5.53
N ARG A 45 0.79 -5.01 -5.85
CA ARG A 45 1.51 -3.89 -6.46
C ARG A 45 0.94 -3.50 -7.82
N LEU A 46 0.61 -4.46 -8.66
CA LEU A 46 -0.02 -4.19 -9.95
C LEU A 46 -1.40 -3.53 -9.80
N ALA A 47 -2.20 -3.97 -8.83
CA ALA A 47 -3.47 -3.33 -8.51
C ALA A 47 -3.29 -1.87 -8.05
N LEU A 48 -2.28 -1.60 -7.23
CA LEU A 48 -1.96 -0.25 -6.75
C LEU A 48 -1.43 0.66 -7.86
N ALA A 49 -0.73 0.13 -8.86
CA ALA A 49 -0.26 0.89 -10.02
C ALA A 49 -1.41 1.59 -10.78
N ARG A 50 -2.63 1.08 -10.70
CA ARG A 50 -3.81 1.71 -11.31
C ARG A 50 -4.10 3.11 -10.77
N LEU A 51 -3.66 3.42 -9.54
CA LEU A 51 -3.83 4.75 -8.94
C LEU A 51 -3.12 5.86 -9.74
N TRP A 52 -2.10 5.51 -10.55
CA TRP A 52 -1.40 6.48 -11.41
C TRP A 52 -2.22 6.92 -12.62
N PHE A 53 -3.27 6.17 -12.96
CA PHE A 53 -4.15 6.46 -14.11
C PHE A 53 -5.54 6.96 -13.69
N GLN A 54 -5.75 7.16 -12.40
CA GLN A 54 -7.02 7.60 -11.83
C GLN A 54 -6.82 8.88 -11.01
N THR A 55 -7.87 9.67 -10.89
CA THR A 55 -7.88 10.89 -10.08
C THR A 55 -9.02 10.85 -9.05
N PRO A 56 -9.03 9.83 -8.16
CA PRO A 56 -10.09 9.71 -7.17
C PRO A 56 -9.99 10.80 -6.11
N GLU A 57 -11.12 11.22 -5.55
CA GLU A 57 -11.17 12.11 -4.38
C GLU A 57 -11.00 11.33 -3.06
N LEU A 58 -11.42 10.07 -3.06
CA LEU A 58 -11.31 9.14 -1.93
C LEU A 58 -10.70 7.83 -2.40
N VAL A 59 -9.69 7.35 -1.68
CA VAL A 59 -9.06 6.04 -1.88
C VAL A 59 -9.22 5.21 -0.61
N ILE A 60 -9.68 3.99 -0.75
CA ILE A 60 -9.77 3.02 0.34
C ILE A 60 -8.77 1.90 0.06
N LEU A 61 -7.83 1.71 0.97
CA LEU A 61 -6.81 0.66 0.95
C LEU A 61 -7.14 -0.36 2.04
N ASP A 62 -7.78 -1.45 1.67
CA ASP A 62 -8.11 -2.53 2.60
C ASP A 62 -7.08 -3.66 2.47
N GLU A 63 -6.16 -3.73 3.44
CA GLU A 63 -5.05 -4.68 3.46
C GLU A 63 -4.25 -4.75 2.15
N ALA A 64 -4.14 -3.61 1.46
CA ALA A 64 -3.60 -3.53 0.10
C ALA A 64 -2.11 -3.91 -0.02
N THR A 65 -1.40 -4.05 1.09
CA THR A 65 0.04 -4.35 1.18
C THR A 65 0.36 -5.61 1.99
N SER A 66 -0.66 -6.38 2.37
CA SER A 66 -0.53 -7.53 3.29
C SER A 66 0.43 -8.64 2.79
N ALA A 67 0.56 -8.81 1.48
CA ALA A 67 1.42 -9.81 0.85
C ALA A 67 2.84 -9.30 0.50
N MET A 68 3.18 -8.07 0.90
CA MET A 68 4.50 -7.48 0.67
C MET A 68 5.42 -7.68 1.87
N ASP A 69 6.73 -7.77 1.63
CA ASP A 69 7.73 -7.64 2.70
C ASP A 69 7.79 -6.18 3.21
N ASN A 70 8.36 -5.99 4.39
CA ASN A 70 8.38 -4.70 5.07
C ASN A 70 9.05 -3.58 4.25
N LEU A 71 10.14 -3.89 3.55
CA LEU A 71 10.88 -2.90 2.76
C LEU A 71 10.09 -2.48 1.51
N THR A 72 9.55 -3.46 0.79
CA THR A 72 8.71 -3.22 -0.38
C THR A 72 7.46 -2.43 0.00
N GLU A 73 6.78 -2.81 1.09
CA GLU A 73 5.62 -2.09 1.61
C GLU A 73 5.95 -0.62 1.91
N ALA A 74 7.03 -0.35 2.64
CA ALA A 74 7.43 1.00 3.01
C ALA A 74 7.67 1.89 1.77
N ASN A 75 8.36 1.36 0.75
CA ASN A 75 8.65 2.09 -0.47
C ASN A 75 7.39 2.33 -1.32
N VAL A 76 6.54 1.32 -1.47
CA VAL A 76 5.28 1.43 -2.22
C VAL A 76 4.33 2.41 -1.54
N MET A 77 4.17 2.31 -0.22
CA MET A 77 3.32 3.24 0.54
C MET A 77 3.83 4.68 0.46
N LYS A 78 5.14 4.91 0.49
CA LYS A 78 5.72 6.24 0.30
C LYS A 78 5.34 6.82 -1.07
N SER A 79 5.44 6.04 -2.15
CA SER A 79 5.05 6.47 -3.49
C SER A 79 3.54 6.77 -3.57
N ILE A 80 2.69 5.91 -3.00
CA ILE A 80 1.24 6.10 -2.97
C ILE A 80 0.87 7.37 -2.19
N MET A 81 1.40 7.56 -0.99
CA MET A 81 1.10 8.74 -0.17
C MET A 81 1.56 10.04 -0.83
N SER A 82 2.70 10.02 -1.53
CA SER A 82 3.15 11.15 -2.34
C SER A 82 2.18 11.45 -3.50
N LYS A 83 1.72 10.41 -4.20
CA LYS A 83 0.76 10.54 -5.30
C LYS A 83 -0.59 11.08 -4.83
N LEU A 84 -1.04 10.69 -3.64
CA LEU A 84 -2.36 10.97 -3.08
C LEU A 84 -2.35 12.09 -2.02
N LYS A 85 -1.30 12.90 -1.94
CA LYS A 85 -1.12 13.92 -0.89
C LYS A 85 -2.29 14.91 -0.73
N ASP A 86 -3.01 15.20 -1.83
CA ASP A 86 -4.15 16.12 -1.87
C ASP A 86 -5.51 15.39 -1.89
N LYS A 87 -5.50 14.09 -1.57
CA LYS A 87 -6.69 13.23 -1.59
C LYS A 87 -6.99 12.67 -0.21
N THR A 88 -8.23 12.23 -0.03
CA THR A 88 -8.60 11.50 1.19
C THR A 88 -8.24 10.02 1.02
N VAL A 89 -7.44 9.51 1.94
CA VAL A 89 -7.04 8.10 1.97
C VAL A 89 -7.48 7.46 3.27
N ILE A 90 -8.24 6.38 3.17
CA ILE A 90 -8.60 5.52 4.30
C ILE A 90 -7.85 4.20 4.12
N ALA A 91 -7.00 3.83 5.07
CA ALA A 91 -6.28 2.57 5.04
C ALA A 91 -6.64 1.69 6.23
N ILE A 92 -6.88 0.42 5.95
CA ILE A 92 -7.00 -0.63 6.96
C ILE A 92 -5.70 -1.42 6.89
N ALA A 93 -4.94 -1.39 7.97
CA ALA A 93 -3.62 -2.02 8.03
C ALA A 93 -3.44 -2.80 9.32
N HIS A 94 -2.73 -3.91 9.23
CA HIS A 94 -2.30 -4.72 10.38
C HIS A 94 -0.87 -4.40 10.81
N ARG A 95 -0.09 -3.76 9.94
CA ARG A 95 1.29 -3.35 10.23
C ARG A 95 1.33 -1.88 10.59
N LEU A 96 1.64 -1.59 11.85
CA LEU A 96 1.61 -0.21 12.35
C LEU A 96 2.66 0.69 11.72
N ASN A 97 3.78 0.15 11.27
CA ASN A 97 4.81 0.94 10.59
C ASN A 97 4.33 1.56 9.27
N SER A 98 3.38 0.91 8.58
CA SER A 98 2.84 1.42 7.31
C SER A 98 1.89 2.61 7.47
N ILE A 99 1.39 2.84 8.69
CA ILE A 99 0.44 3.92 8.98
C ILE A 99 1.06 5.11 9.74
N SER A 100 2.35 5.08 10.01
CA SER A 100 3.03 6.16 10.76
C SER A 100 2.95 7.53 10.11
N GLY A 101 2.81 7.59 8.78
CA GLY A 101 2.69 8.83 8.00
C GLY A 101 1.25 9.33 7.80
N PHE A 102 0.25 8.68 8.38
CA PHE A 102 -1.15 9.12 8.26
C PHE A 102 -1.45 10.26 9.23
N ASP A 103 -2.32 11.19 8.82
CA ASP A 103 -2.71 12.34 9.61
C ASP A 103 -3.50 11.95 10.87
N ARG A 104 -4.25 10.85 10.79
CA ARG A 104 -5.10 10.37 11.88
C ARG A 104 -5.24 8.87 11.86
N ILE A 105 -5.11 8.27 13.03
CA ILE A 105 -5.32 6.84 13.26
C ILE A 105 -6.55 6.69 14.14
N ILE A 106 -7.39 5.71 13.82
CA ILE A 106 -8.57 5.33 14.59
C ILE A 106 -8.39 3.88 15.03
N LEU A 107 -8.43 3.65 16.32
CA LEU A 107 -8.31 2.32 16.92
C LEU A 107 -9.66 1.69 17.14
N PHE A 108 -9.84 0.50 16.60
CA PHE A 108 -11.03 -0.32 16.85
C PHE A 108 -10.70 -1.51 17.74
N ARG A 109 -11.57 -1.78 18.67
CA ARG A 109 -11.54 -2.99 19.49
C ARG A 109 -12.97 -3.46 19.74
N GLU A 110 -13.25 -4.72 19.42
CA GLU A 110 -14.59 -5.33 19.59
C GLU A 110 -15.72 -4.50 18.96
N GLY A 111 -15.46 -3.97 17.75
CA GLY A 111 -16.44 -3.17 17.00
C GLY A 111 -16.65 -1.74 17.51
N LYS A 112 -15.83 -1.27 18.45
CA LYS A 112 -15.92 0.08 19.02
C LYS A 112 -14.64 0.85 18.80
N ILE A 113 -14.75 2.18 18.64
CA ILE A 113 -13.62 3.09 18.64
C ILE A 113 -13.13 3.23 20.09
N VAL A 114 -11.87 2.84 20.34
CA VAL A 114 -11.25 2.91 21.67
C VAL A 114 -10.17 3.97 21.77
N GLY A 115 -9.70 4.52 20.65
CA GLY A 115 -8.71 5.60 20.60
C GLY A 115 -8.63 6.23 19.23
N GLN A 116 -8.12 7.46 19.19
CA GLN A 116 -7.85 8.18 17.93
C GLN A 116 -6.81 9.27 18.15
N GLY A 117 -5.99 9.53 17.16
CA GLY A 117 -4.94 10.54 17.20
C GLY A 117 -3.90 10.35 16.11
N THR A 118 -2.81 11.11 16.18
CA THR A 118 -1.64 10.85 15.35
C THR A 118 -0.88 9.60 15.86
N PHE A 119 0.00 9.07 15.06
CA PHE A 119 0.83 7.93 15.45
C PHE A 119 1.63 8.22 16.74
N GLU A 120 2.25 9.39 16.82
CA GLU A 120 3.07 9.79 17.96
C GLU A 120 2.23 10.03 19.23
N GLU A 121 1.05 10.66 19.08
CA GLU A 121 0.13 10.85 20.22
C GLU A 121 -0.31 9.51 20.80
N LEU A 122 -0.75 8.58 19.95
CA LEU A 122 -1.21 7.27 20.40
C LEU A 122 -0.09 6.44 21.01
N LEU A 123 1.11 6.47 20.42
CA LEU A 123 2.26 5.76 20.98
C LEU A 123 2.65 6.26 22.37
N ARG A 124 2.42 7.55 22.65
CA ARG A 124 2.73 8.17 23.94
C ARG A 124 1.61 8.00 24.97
N THR A 125 0.34 8.00 24.56
CA THR A 125 -0.80 8.14 25.49
C THR A 125 -1.72 6.93 25.55
N ASP A 126 -1.67 6.02 24.56
CA ASP A 126 -2.57 4.87 24.46
C ASP A 126 -1.81 3.55 24.69
N SER A 127 -2.08 2.89 25.82
CA SER A 127 -1.41 1.64 26.16
C SER A 127 -1.74 0.51 25.20
N TYR A 128 -2.98 0.44 24.70
CA TYR A 128 -3.37 -0.58 23.74
C TYR A 128 -2.66 -0.42 22.40
N PHE A 129 -2.53 0.82 21.91
CA PHE A 129 -1.74 1.11 20.70
C PHE A 129 -0.26 0.75 20.90
N MET A 130 0.31 1.07 22.04
CA MET A 130 1.68 0.75 22.39
C MET A 130 1.93 -0.77 22.39
N ASP A 131 1.00 -1.54 22.95
CA ASP A 131 1.06 -3.01 22.96
C ASP A 131 1.00 -3.58 21.54
N LEU A 132 0.10 -3.05 20.68
CA LEU A 132 0.01 -3.41 19.26
C LEU A 132 1.31 -3.08 18.52
N TYR A 133 1.91 -1.92 18.78
CA TYR A 133 3.16 -1.51 18.17
C TYR A 133 4.30 -2.45 18.54
N HIS A 134 4.48 -2.75 19.80
CA HIS A 134 5.52 -3.68 20.26
C HIS A 134 5.34 -5.09 19.70
N ALA A 135 4.11 -5.56 19.58
CA ALA A 135 3.82 -6.84 18.94
C ALA A 135 4.13 -6.85 17.44
N SER A 136 4.04 -5.71 16.77
CA SER A 136 4.30 -5.60 15.31
C SER A 136 5.78 -5.48 14.94
N VAL A 137 6.65 -5.15 15.89
CA VAL A 137 8.09 -4.93 15.67
C VAL A 137 8.91 -6.20 15.96
N GLN A 138 8.31 -7.23 16.54
CA GLN A 138 8.92 -8.55 16.74
C GLN A 138 8.77 -9.41 15.48
#